data_f505689552c50d445b4907881620c71d
#
_entry.id   f505689552c50d445b4907881620c71d
#
_cell.length_a   1.000
_cell.length_b   1.000
_cell.length_c   1.000
_cell.angle_alpha   90.00
_cell.angle_beta   90.00
_cell.angle_gamma   90.00
#
_symmetry.space_group_name_H-M   'P 1'
#
loop_
_entity.id
_entity.type
_entity.pdbx_description
1 polymer ?
#
loop_
_entity_poly.entity_id
_entity_poly.type
_entity_poly.pdbx_seq_one_letter_code
_entity_poly.pdbx_strand_id
1 'polypeptide(L)'
;MARRKTGNVLSEDVDEARKQIMVAAERVFQRYGVSKTTMDDIGREAGVSRPTVYRYFGDRDSLISALIERRSRMLFVKARKFLLEQETFADQLVEGLIFLVERGRKDPLVRILVSPEHMQMAEPLVGSSGLAARLTAEMWEPIIDRAIERGEIRRDLDKQKMAEWIALVQFILVGRLDFDRPDDPAHREMLRDFVLPAFLPSAVPAADIGS
;
A
#
# COMPACT_ATOMS: atom_id res chain seq x y z
N MET A 1 -41.28 -8.71 26.29
CA MET A 1 -40.08 -9.60 26.30
C MET A 1 -39.09 -9.11 25.26
N ALA A 2 -38.03 -8.43 25.71
CA ALA A 2 -37.01 -7.87 24.80
C ALA A 2 -36.06 -9.01 24.40
N ARG A 3 -35.92 -9.23 23.09
CA ARG A 3 -35.04 -10.22 22.46
C ARG A 3 -33.59 -9.73 22.70
N ARG A 4 -32.86 -10.38 23.61
CA ARG A 4 -31.41 -10.20 23.78
C ARG A 4 -30.74 -10.40 22.42
N LYS A 5 -30.17 -9.31 21.84
CA LYS A 5 -29.21 -9.42 20.76
C LYS A 5 -28.07 -10.29 21.28
N THR A 6 -27.91 -11.46 20.72
CA THR A 6 -26.72 -12.30 20.87
C THR A 6 -25.52 -11.47 20.48
N GLY A 7 -24.74 -11.02 21.47
CA GLY A 7 -23.47 -10.33 21.23
C GLY A 7 -22.59 -11.26 20.39
N ASN A 8 -21.99 -10.70 19.38
CA ASN A 8 -21.02 -11.41 18.57
C ASN A 8 -19.84 -11.74 19.50
N VAL A 9 -19.71 -13.01 19.90
CA VAL A 9 -18.62 -13.46 20.77
C VAL A 9 -17.36 -13.47 19.91
N LEU A 10 -16.31 -12.73 20.35
CA LEU A 10 -15.01 -12.81 19.69
C LEU A 10 -14.50 -14.24 19.72
N SER A 11 -13.80 -14.61 18.65
CA SER A 11 -13.09 -15.88 18.59
C SER A 11 -12.07 -16.01 19.75
N GLU A 12 -11.86 -17.21 20.26
CA GLU A 12 -10.79 -17.53 21.20
C GLU A 12 -9.40 -17.43 20.53
N ASP A 13 -9.35 -17.60 19.22
CA ASP A 13 -8.17 -17.33 18.40
C ASP A 13 -7.93 -15.82 18.32
N VAL A 14 -6.75 -15.38 18.76
CA VAL A 14 -6.35 -13.97 18.80
C VAL A 14 -6.36 -13.33 17.41
N ASP A 15 -5.90 -14.05 16.40
CA ASP A 15 -5.83 -13.53 15.03
C ASP A 15 -7.22 -13.39 14.42
N GLU A 16 -8.11 -14.34 14.69
CA GLU A 16 -9.50 -14.24 14.24
C GLU A 16 -10.26 -13.15 14.97
N ALA A 17 -10.05 -12.98 16.28
CA ALA A 17 -10.61 -11.88 17.05
C ALA A 17 -10.13 -10.51 16.52
N ARG A 18 -8.85 -10.37 16.19
CA ARG A 18 -8.31 -9.16 15.54
C ARG A 18 -9.00 -8.89 14.20
N LYS A 19 -9.18 -9.92 13.36
CA LYS A 19 -9.90 -9.78 12.08
C LYS A 19 -11.35 -9.33 12.29
N GLN A 20 -12.06 -9.88 13.26
CA GLN A 20 -13.44 -9.47 13.57
C GLN A 20 -13.53 -8.01 13.98
N ILE A 21 -12.62 -7.52 14.82
CA ILE A 21 -12.54 -6.10 15.21
C ILE A 21 -12.20 -5.23 14.00
N MET A 22 -11.25 -5.64 13.13
CA MET A 22 -10.91 -4.90 11.91
C MET A 22 -12.09 -4.80 10.94
N VAL A 23 -12.87 -5.87 10.76
CA VAL A 23 -14.08 -5.84 9.92
C VAL A 23 -15.13 -4.89 10.49
N ALA A 24 -15.30 -4.87 11.82
CA ALA A 24 -16.19 -3.92 12.47
C ALA A 24 -15.70 -2.47 12.27
N ALA A 25 -14.41 -2.22 12.43
CA ALA A 25 -13.82 -0.91 12.20
C ALA A 25 -14.03 -0.43 10.76
N GLU A 26 -13.82 -1.29 9.76
CA GLU A 26 -14.09 -0.96 8.35
C GLU A 26 -15.55 -0.53 8.11
N ARG A 27 -16.52 -1.24 8.70
CA ARG A 27 -17.94 -0.89 8.58
C ARG A 27 -18.25 0.48 9.19
N VAL A 28 -17.68 0.77 10.37
CA VAL A 28 -17.88 2.04 11.07
C VAL A 28 -17.22 3.18 10.27
N PHE A 29 -16.01 2.96 9.75
CA PHE A 29 -15.30 3.91 8.90
C PHE A 29 -16.06 4.22 7.60
N GLN A 30 -16.65 3.22 6.96
CA GLN A 30 -17.49 3.42 5.77
C GLN A 30 -18.73 4.24 6.07
N ARG A 31 -19.32 4.08 7.27
CA ARG A 31 -20.56 4.76 7.66
C ARG A 31 -20.35 6.18 8.12
N TYR A 32 -19.30 6.44 8.90
CA TYR A 32 -19.10 7.71 9.60
C TYR A 32 -17.84 8.46 9.19
N GLY A 33 -17.00 7.86 8.39
CA GLY A 33 -15.65 8.35 8.07
C GLY A 33 -14.64 8.00 9.16
N VAL A 34 -13.36 7.93 8.76
CA VAL A 34 -12.29 7.55 9.68
C VAL A 34 -12.11 8.58 10.78
N SER A 35 -12.08 9.87 10.44
CA SER A 35 -11.82 10.97 11.40
C SER A 35 -12.87 11.07 12.50
N LYS A 36 -14.13 10.70 12.23
CA LYS A 36 -15.24 10.81 13.18
C LYS A 36 -15.46 9.55 14.03
N THR A 37 -14.76 8.46 13.72
CA THR A 37 -14.95 7.17 14.38
C THR A 37 -14.06 7.06 15.63
N THR A 38 -14.64 6.56 16.71
CA THR A 38 -13.94 6.30 17.99
C THR A 38 -13.74 4.80 18.22
N MET A 39 -12.82 4.45 19.15
CA MET A 39 -12.62 3.07 19.58
C MET A 39 -13.87 2.47 20.28
N ASP A 40 -14.74 3.32 20.82
CA ASP A 40 -16.01 2.91 21.41
C ASP A 40 -17.03 2.53 20.34
N ASP A 41 -17.08 3.28 19.24
CA ASP A 41 -17.94 2.96 18.09
C ASP A 41 -17.55 1.62 17.48
N ILE A 42 -16.24 1.37 17.35
CA ILE A 42 -15.70 0.12 16.85
C ILE A 42 -16.04 -1.03 17.81
N GLY A 43 -15.87 -0.83 19.12
CA GLY A 43 -16.26 -1.82 20.12
C GLY A 43 -17.74 -2.18 20.06
N ARG A 44 -18.62 -1.20 19.95
CA ARG A 44 -20.08 -1.42 19.78
C ARG A 44 -20.41 -2.20 18.52
N GLU A 45 -19.81 -1.88 17.40
CA GLU A 45 -20.01 -2.60 16.12
C GLU A 45 -19.47 -4.05 16.19
N ALA A 46 -18.33 -4.24 16.87
CA ALA A 46 -17.70 -5.55 17.06
C ALA A 46 -18.43 -6.40 18.15
N GLY A 47 -19.35 -5.80 18.93
CA GLY A 47 -20.01 -6.46 20.04
C GLY A 47 -19.12 -6.66 21.28
N VAL A 48 -18.08 -5.82 21.45
CA VAL A 48 -17.13 -5.90 22.55
C VAL A 48 -17.00 -4.56 23.29
N SER A 49 -16.35 -4.58 24.45
CA SER A 49 -16.05 -3.35 25.19
C SER A 49 -14.90 -2.56 24.57
N ARG A 50 -14.89 -1.23 24.76
CA ARG A 50 -13.76 -0.36 24.39
C ARG A 50 -12.41 -0.87 24.93
N PRO A 51 -12.26 -1.26 26.22
CA PRO A 51 -11.02 -1.87 26.72
C PRO A 51 -10.59 -3.12 25.96
N THR A 52 -11.54 -3.91 25.46
CA THR A 52 -11.22 -5.08 24.64
C THR A 52 -10.56 -4.67 23.32
N VAL A 53 -11.09 -3.64 22.64
CA VAL A 53 -10.46 -3.14 21.40
C VAL A 53 -9.04 -2.65 21.67
N TYR A 54 -8.82 -1.88 22.75
CA TYR A 54 -7.48 -1.43 23.14
C TYR A 54 -6.52 -2.58 23.47
N ARG A 55 -7.01 -3.65 24.08
CA ARG A 55 -6.18 -4.83 24.37
C ARG A 55 -5.64 -5.48 23.10
N TYR A 56 -6.38 -5.48 21.99
CA TYR A 56 -5.96 -6.08 20.74
C TYR A 56 -5.09 -5.18 19.87
N PHE A 57 -5.25 -3.86 19.95
CA PHE A 57 -4.60 -2.92 19.03
C PHE A 57 -3.75 -1.85 19.74
N GLY A 58 -3.81 -1.74 21.07
CA GLY A 58 -3.10 -0.73 21.83
C GLY A 58 -3.73 0.66 21.71
N ASP A 59 -3.77 1.21 20.52
CA ASP A 59 -4.35 2.51 20.21
C ASP A 59 -5.09 2.53 18.88
N ARG A 60 -5.66 3.70 18.56
CA ARG A 60 -6.42 3.90 17.31
C ARG A 60 -5.54 3.87 16.07
N ASP A 61 -4.34 4.41 16.17
CA ASP A 61 -3.41 4.54 15.05
C ASP A 61 -2.84 3.17 14.68
N SER A 62 -2.57 2.33 15.67
CA SER A 62 -2.19 0.92 15.47
C SER A 62 -3.30 0.12 14.80
N LEU A 63 -4.58 0.36 15.14
CA LEU A 63 -5.71 -0.27 14.46
C LEU A 63 -5.80 0.18 12.99
N ILE A 64 -5.67 1.48 12.72
CA ILE A 64 -5.68 2.03 11.37
C ILE A 64 -4.52 1.46 10.56
N SER A 65 -3.32 1.41 11.13
CA SER A 65 -2.14 0.81 10.50
C SER A 65 -2.37 -0.66 10.11
N ALA A 66 -2.94 -1.45 11.01
CA ALA A 66 -3.29 -2.85 10.73
C ALA A 66 -4.33 -2.99 9.61
N LEU A 67 -5.29 -2.07 9.53
CA LEU A 67 -6.28 -2.04 8.45
C LEU A 67 -5.66 -1.65 7.11
N ILE A 68 -4.77 -0.66 7.09
CA ILE A 68 -4.03 -0.25 5.91
C ILE A 68 -3.16 -1.41 5.41
N GLU A 69 -2.43 -2.07 6.31
CA GLU A 69 -1.62 -3.24 5.97
C GLU A 69 -2.47 -4.33 5.31
N ARG A 70 -3.58 -4.71 5.92
CA ARG A 70 -4.50 -5.72 5.38
C ARG A 70 -5.00 -5.36 3.99
N ARG A 71 -5.43 -4.12 3.78
CA ARG A 71 -5.93 -3.65 2.49
C ARG A 71 -4.84 -3.58 1.42
N SER A 72 -3.67 -3.10 1.79
CA SER A 72 -2.51 -3.06 0.89
C SER A 72 -2.12 -4.47 0.45
N ARG A 73 -2.07 -5.44 1.36
CA ARG A 73 -1.78 -6.84 0.99
C ARG A 73 -2.82 -7.41 0.02
N MET A 74 -4.11 -7.13 0.25
CA MET A 74 -5.17 -7.56 -0.67
C MET A 74 -5.05 -6.90 -2.06
N LEU A 75 -4.70 -5.63 -2.10
CA LEU A 75 -4.46 -4.90 -3.34
C LEU A 75 -3.23 -5.45 -4.07
N PHE A 76 -2.13 -5.70 -3.36
CA PHE A 76 -0.90 -6.22 -3.93
C PHE A 76 -1.02 -7.63 -4.49
N VAL A 77 -1.86 -8.47 -3.90
CA VAL A 77 -2.20 -9.78 -4.52
C VAL A 77 -2.84 -9.60 -5.89
N LYS A 78 -3.77 -8.65 -6.02
CA LYS A 78 -4.41 -8.33 -7.31
C LYS A 78 -3.43 -7.67 -8.29
N ALA A 79 -2.61 -6.74 -7.79
CA ALA A 79 -1.59 -6.08 -8.59
C ALA A 79 -0.57 -7.08 -9.13
N ARG A 80 -0.09 -8.02 -8.31
CA ARG A 80 0.85 -9.05 -8.75
C ARG A 80 0.30 -9.88 -9.90
N LYS A 81 -0.98 -10.29 -9.83
CA LYS A 81 -1.62 -11.02 -10.94
C LYS A 81 -1.61 -10.19 -12.22
N PHE A 82 -2.00 -8.92 -12.14
CA PHE A 82 -1.99 -7.99 -13.27
C PHE A 82 -0.58 -7.78 -13.85
N LEU A 83 0.44 -7.64 -12.98
CA LEU A 83 1.83 -7.44 -13.40
C LEU A 83 2.42 -8.66 -14.11
N LEU A 84 2.00 -9.86 -13.72
CA LEU A 84 2.45 -11.09 -14.38
C LEU A 84 1.91 -11.24 -15.82
N GLU A 85 0.90 -10.48 -16.19
CA GLU A 85 0.34 -10.41 -17.55
C GLU A 85 1.15 -9.46 -18.46
N GLN A 86 2.05 -8.64 -17.89
CA GLN A 86 2.91 -7.73 -18.61
C GLN A 86 4.22 -8.43 -19.04
N GLU A 87 4.68 -8.18 -20.27
CA GLU A 87 5.82 -8.90 -20.85
C GLU A 87 7.17 -8.40 -20.33
N THR A 88 7.33 -7.07 -20.20
CA THR A 88 8.59 -6.42 -19.83
C THR A 88 8.56 -5.80 -18.44
N PHE A 89 9.74 -5.64 -17.81
CA PHE A 89 9.82 -4.87 -16.57
C PHE A 89 9.35 -3.42 -16.74
N ALA A 90 9.62 -2.82 -17.89
CA ALA A 90 9.17 -1.47 -18.19
C ALA A 90 7.64 -1.33 -18.11
N ASP A 91 6.92 -2.27 -18.71
CA ASP A 91 5.46 -2.29 -18.66
C ASP A 91 4.95 -2.68 -17.28
N GLN A 92 5.60 -3.64 -16.62
CA GLN A 92 5.29 -3.98 -15.22
C GLN A 92 5.40 -2.78 -14.29
N LEU A 93 6.48 -1.98 -14.41
CA LEU A 93 6.69 -0.80 -13.57
C LEU A 93 5.65 0.28 -13.85
N VAL A 94 5.48 0.65 -15.11
CA VAL A 94 4.59 1.76 -15.52
C VAL A 94 3.12 1.41 -15.24
N GLU A 95 2.64 0.30 -15.77
CA GLU A 95 1.24 -0.10 -15.61
C GLU A 95 0.93 -0.52 -14.15
N GLY A 96 1.91 -1.09 -13.45
CA GLY A 96 1.79 -1.43 -12.03
C GLY A 96 1.63 -0.19 -11.15
N LEU A 97 2.41 0.85 -11.37
CA LEU A 97 2.26 2.12 -10.65
C LEU A 97 0.91 2.77 -10.93
N ILE A 98 0.48 2.84 -12.20
CA ILE A 98 -0.84 3.35 -12.58
C ILE A 98 -1.96 2.56 -11.90
N PHE A 99 -1.91 1.23 -11.97
CA PHE A 99 -2.90 0.34 -11.34
C PHE A 99 -3.00 0.57 -9.81
N LEU A 100 -1.85 0.62 -9.14
CA LEU A 100 -1.79 0.79 -7.69
C LEU A 100 -2.28 2.18 -7.25
N VAL A 101 -1.93 3.22 -7.98
CA VAL A 101 -2.37 4.59 -7.72
C VAL A 101 -3.88 4.71 -7.93
N GLU A 102 -4.40 4.22 -9.04
CA GLU A 102 -5.83 4.24 -9.34
C GLU A 102 -6.65 3.56 -8.22
N ARG A 103 -6.20 2.37 -7.79
CA ARG A 103 -6.88 1.60 -6.75
C ARG A 103 -6.69 2.21 -5.36
N GLY A 104 -5.48 2.68 -5.05
CA GLY A 104 -5.17 3.32 -3.78
C GLY A 104 -5.98 4.61 -3.57
N ARG A 105 -6.14 5.43 -4.58
CA ARG A 105 -6.95 6.67 -4.51
C ARG A 105 -8.44 6.40 -4.25
N LYS A 106 -8.96 5.25 -4.68
CA LYS A 106 -10.35 4.84 -4.43
C LYS A 106 -10.56 4.29 -3.02
N ASP A 107 -9.48 3.97 -2.29
CA ASP A 107 -9.57 3.43 -0.94
C ASP A 107 -9.52 4.54 0.11
N PRO A 108 -10.58 4.72 0.94
CA PRO A 108 -10.64 5.77 1.94
C PRO A 108 -9.53 5.69 3.01
N LEU A 109 -9.06 4.49 3.34
CA LEU A 109 -7.99 4.29 4.32
C LEU A 109 -6.62 4.64 3.73
N VAL A 110 -6.36 4.27 2.48
CA VAL A 110 -5.12 4.65 1.79
C VAL A 110 -5.05 6.16 1.59
N ARG A 111 -6.16 6.81 1.30
CA ARG A 111 -6.23 8.28 1.17
C ARG A 111 -5.83 9.03 2.45
N ILE A 112 -6.04 8.44 3.63
CA ILE A 112 -5.60 9.04 4.89
C ILE A 112 -4.09 9.23 4.91
N LEU A 113 -3.32 8.29 4.35
CA LEU A 113 -1.87 8.36 4.32
C LEU A 113 -1.31 9.58 3.59
N VAL A 114 -2.09 10.14 2.65
CA VAL A 114 -1.68 11.27 1.82
C VAL A 114 -2.41 12.56 2.18
N SER A 115 -3.29 12.54 3.20
CA SER A 115 -4.01 13.73 3.62
C SER A 115 -3.16 14.58 4.57
N PRO A 116 -3.14 15.92 4.39
CA PRO A 116 -2.38 16.82 5.27
C PRO A 116 -2.73 16.68 6.75
N GLU A 117 -4.02 16.41 7.05
CA GLU A 117 -4.51 16.28 8.42
C GLU A 117 -3.97 15.05 9.15
N HIS A 118 -3.47 14.06 8.40
CA HIS A 118 -3.02 12.78 8.93
C HIS A 118 -1.54 12.49 8.63
N MET A 119 -0.78 13.49 8.18
CA MET A 119 0.65 13.32 7.84
C MET A 119 1.46 12.76 9.01
N GLN A 120 1.17 13.14 10.25
CA GLN A 120 1.84 12.56 11.43
C GLN A 120 1.57 11.06 11.60
N MET A 121 0.38 10.60 11.20
CA MET A 121 0.06 9.16 11.19
C MET A 121 0.72 8.43 10.01
N ALA A 122 0.97 9.15 8.92
CA ALA A 122 1.60 8.58 7.73
C ALA A 122 3.11 8.38 7.91
N GLU A 123 3.77 9.18 8.73
CA GLU A 123 5.23 9.14 8.92
C GLU A 123 5.77 7.74 9.30
N PRO A 124 5.22 7.01 10.30
CA PRO A 124 5.66 5.65 10.60
C PRO A 124 5.34 4.63 9.49
N LEU A 125 4.37 4.94 8.62
CA LEU A 125 3.92 4.04 7.56
C LEU A 125 4.69 4.24 6.26
N VAL A 126 5.20 5.45 6.01
CA VAL A 126 5.79 5.88 4.74
C VAL A 126 7.33 6.00 4.81
N GLY A 127 7.91 6.13 6.00
CA GLY A 127 9.37 6.18 6.17
C GLY A 127 10.09 4.98 5.55
N SER A 128 11.39 5.11 5.28
CA SER A 128 12.21 4.09 4.59
C SER A 128 12.20 2.69 5.23
N SER A 129 11.96 2.61 6.54
CA SER A 129 11.74 1.35 7.28
C SER A 129 10.26 1.08 7.55
N GLY A 130 9.36 1.91 7.00
CA GLY A 130 7.94 1.89 7.29
C GLY A 130 7.18 0.74 6.61
N LEU A 131 5.92 0.61 7.00
CA LEU A 131 5.02 -0.42 6.46
C LEU A 131 4.91 -0.36 4.93
N ALA A 132 4.81 0.83 4.34
CA ALA A 132 4.66 1.00 2.90
C ALA A 132 5.88 0.48 2.13
N ALA A 133 7.10 0.83 2.58
CA ALA A 133 8.34 0.35 1.95
C ALA A 133 8.45 -1.17 2.04
N ARG A 134 8.17 -1.76 3.21
CA ARG A 134 8.20 -3.21 3.40
C ARG A 134 7.19 -3.94 2.51
N LEU A 135 5.94 -3.49 2.47
CA LEU A 135 4.91 -4.12 1.65
C LEU A 135 5.20 -3.96 0.15
N THR A 136 5.76 -2.82 -0.25
CA THR A 136 6.20 -2.58 -1.63
C THR A 136 7.34 -3.53 -1.99
N ALA A 137 8.34 -3.70 -1.11
CA ALA A 137 9.42 -4.66 -1.31
C ALA A 137 8.88 -6.09 -1.48
N GLU A 138 8.01 -6.56 -0.57
CA GLU A 138 7.38 -7.89 -0.66
C GLU A 138 6.65 -8.12 -2.01
N MET A 139 6.09 -7.07 -2.59
CA MET A 139 5.40 -7.16 -3.87
C MET A 139 6.35 -7.15 -5.07
N TRP A 140 7.33 -6.21 -5.06
CA TRP A 140 8.18 -5.96 -6.22
C TRP A 140 9.41 -6.88 -6.29
N GLU A 141 9.90 -7.41 -5.15
CA GLU A 141 11.10 -8.23 -5.11
C GLU A 141 11.09 -9.38 -6.14
N PRO A 142 10.04 -10.21 -6.28
CA PRO A 142 10.03 -11.28 -7.27
C PRO A 142 10.01 -10.78 -8.72
N ILE A 143 9.52 -9.55 -8.96
CA ILE A 143 9.48 -8.92 -10.28
C ILE A 143 10.86 -8.39 -10.63
N ILE A 144 11.49 -7.70 -9.68
CA ILE A 144 12.85 -7.19 -9.78
C ILE A 144 13.84 -8.34 -10.03
N ASP A 145 13.73 -9.44 -9.29
CA ASP A 145 14.60 -10.61 -9.47
C ASP A 145 14.54 -11.15 -10.89
N ARG A 146 13.35 -11.34 -11.42
CA ARG A 146 13.17 -11.80 -12.81
C ARG A 146 13.70 -10.81 -13.85
N ALA A 147 13.52 -9.51 -13.60
CA ALA A 147 14.01 -8.47 -14.49
C ALA A 147 15.56 -8.42 -14.49
N ILE A 148 16.20 -8.64 -13.33
CA ILE A 148 17.65 -8.78 -13.23
C ILE A 148 18.14 -10.03 -14.00
N GLU A 149 17.47 -11.16 -13.83
CA GLU A 149 17.80 -12.41 -14.52
C GLU A 149 17.70 -12.27 -16.04
N ARG A 150 16.68 -11.56 -16.54
CA ARG A 150 16.49 -11.27 -17.98
C ARG A 150 17.40 -10.17 -18.50
N GLY A 151 18.15 -9.47 -17.66
CA GLY A 151 18.99 -8.34 -18.06
C GLY A 151 18.21 -7.08 -18.44
N GLU A 152 16.94 -6.98 -18.05
CA GLU A 152 16.08 -5.83 -18.36
C GLU A 152 16.42 -4.63 -17.46
N ILE A 153 16.98 -4.86 -16.29
CA ILE A 153 17.38 -3.82 -15.34
C ILE A 153 18.83 -4.01 -14.87
N ARG A 154 19.41 -2.95 -14.40
CA ARG A 154 20.79 -2.91 -13.90
C ARG A 154 20.95 -3.74 -12.64
N ARG A 155 22.13 -4.41 -12.51
CA ARG A 155 22.43 -5.34 -11.41
C ARG A 155 23.14 -4.70 -10.22
N ASP A 156 23.61 -3.48 -10.38
CA ASP A 156 24.41 -2.75 -9.40
C ASP A 156 23.58 -1.99 -8.37
N LEU A 157 22.25 -1.96 -8.52
CA LEU A 157 21.34 -1.35 -7.56
C LEU A 157 20.93 -2.34 -6.47
N ASP A 158 20.89 -1.83 -5.26
CA ASP A 158 20.31 -2.53 -4.11
C ASP A 158 18.79 -2.70 -4.28
N LYS A 159 18.30 -3.92 -4.16
CA LYS A 159 16.88 -4.25 -4.36
C LYS A 159 15.96 -3.52 -3.38
N GLN A 160 16.41 -3.34 -2.14
CA GLN A 160 15.63 -2.65 -1.13
C GLN A 160 15.48 -1.17 -1.50
N LYS A 161 16.57 -0.53 -1.96
CA LYS A 161 16.52 0.86 -2.45
C LYS A 161 15.63 1.02 -3.67
N MET A 162 15.61 0.03 -4.57
CA MET A 162 14.65 0.00 -5.68
C MET A 162 13.21 0.00 -5.18
N ALA A 163 12.89 -0.86 -4.22
CA ALA A 163 11.55 -0.96 -3.65
C ALA A 163 11.16 0.29 -2.86
N GLU A 164 12.09 0.89 -2.11
CA GLU A 164 11.91 2.16 -1.41
C GLU A 164 11.62 3.31 -2.40
N TRP A 165 12.34 3.37 -3.51
CA TRP A 165 12.10 4.36 -4.57
C TRP A 165 10.72 4.19 -5.19
N ILE A 166 10.33 2.95 -5.52
CA ILE A 166 8.99 2.65 -6.05
C ILE A 166 7.91 3.06 -5.04
N ALA A 167 8.09 2.77 -3.76
CA ALA A 167 7.17 3.16 -2.70
C ALA A 167 7.02 4.68 -2.58
N LEU A 168 8.12 5.42 -2.68
CA LEU A 168 8.13 6.88 -2.64
C LEU A 168 7.39 7.48 -3.85
N VAL A 169 7.69 6.99 -5.05
CA VAL A 169 7.00 7.41 -6.28
C VAL A 169 5.50 7.14 -6.17
N GLN A 170 5.12 5.93 -5.75
CA GLN A 170 3.73 5.55 -5.56
C GLN A 170 3.01 6.46 -4.55
N PHE A 171 3.66 6.79 -3.43
CA PHE A 171 3.13 7.69 -2.41
C PHE A 171 2.87 9.10 -2.98
N ILE A 172 3.83 9.66 -3.70
CA ILE A 172 3.71 10.97 -4.34
C ILE A 172 2.54 10.97 -5.34
N LEU A 173 2.45 9.94 -6.19
CA LEU A 173 1.39 9.83 -7.21
C LEU A 173 -0.01 9.68 -6.60
N VAL A 174 -0.16 8.91 -5.51
CA VAL A 174 -1.44 8.78 -4.81
C VAL A 174 -1.91 10.12 -4.25
N GLY A 175 -0.97 10.95 -3.77
CA GLY A 175 -1.26 12.27 -3.19
C GLY A 175 -1.50 13.40 -4.21
N ARG A 176 -1.15 13.22 -5.48
CA ARG A 176 -1.30 14.27 -6.50
C ARG A 176 -2.75 14.48 -6.90
N LEU A 177 -3.20 15.73 -6.89
CA LEU A 177 -4.57 16.09 -7.26
C LEU A 177 -4.81 16.01 -8.76
N ASP A 178 -3.79 16.25 -9.58
CA ASP A 178 -3.83 16.21 -11.03
C ASP A 178 -3.87 14.78 -11.62
N PHE A 179 -3.76 13.74 -10.78
CA PHE A 179 -3.89 12.34 -11.17
C PHE A 179 -5.36 11.87 -11.22
N ASP A 180 -6.30 12.76 -11.54
CA ASP A 180 -7.73 12.43 -11.54
C ASP A 180 -8.15 11.52 -12.70
N ARG A 181 -7.35 11.48 -13.77
CA ARG A 181 -7.50 10.58 -14.91
C ARG A 181 -6.29 9.65 -15.01
N PRO A 182 -6.27 8.53 -14.26
CA PRO A 182 -5.13 7.60 -14.21
C PRO A 182 -4.78 6.99 -15.57
N ASP A 183 -5.75 6.91 -16.48
CA ASP A 183 -5.63 6.44 -17.85
C ASP A 183 -5.05 7.47 -18.83
N ASP A 184 -4.80 8.72 -18.38
CA ASP A 184 -4.17 9.74 -19.21
C ASP A 184 -2.77 9.27 -19.68
N PRO A 185 -2.51 9.24 -21.00
CA PRO A 185 -1.21 8.84 -21.55
C PRO A 185 -0.02 9.62 -20.98
N ALA A 186 -0.21 10.90 -20.63
CA ALA A 186 0.83 11.74 -20.05
C ALA A 186 1.43 11.16 -18.76
N HIS A 187 0.65 10.42 -17.98
CA HIS A 187 1.17 9.76 -16.78
C HIS A 187 2.13 8.62 -17.12
N ARG A 188 1.82 7.85 -18.16
CA ARG A 188 2.70 6.79 -18.64
C ARG A 188 4.00 7.34 -19.22
N GLU A 189 3.91 8.40 -20.01
CA GLU A 189 5.08 9.11 -20.54
C GLU A 189 5.96 9.62 -19.41
N MET A 190 5.39 10.30 -18.43
CA MET A 190 6.13 10.79 -17.25
C MET A 190 6.85 9.63 -16.52
N LEU A 191 6.18 8.49 -16.32
CA LEU A 191 6.81 7.35 -15.65
C LEU A 191 7.91 6.72 -16.49
N ARG A 192 7.74 6.65 -17.81
CA ARG A 192 8.75 6.14 -18.73
C ARG A 192 9.98 7.06 -18.80
N ASP A 193 9.76 8.37 -18.76
CA ASP A 193 10.84 9.35 -18.92
C ASP A 193 11.59 9.63 -17.62
N PHE A 194 10.93 9.59 -16.47
CA PHE A 194 11.53 10.08 -15.21
C PHE A 194 11.65 9.02 -14.12
N VAL A 195 10.95 7.89 -14.22
CA VAL A 195 11.02 6.83 -13.20
C VAL A 195 11.73 5.59 -13.73
N LEU A 196 11.34 5.10 -14.90
CA LEU A 196 11.91 3.89 -15.50
C LEU A 196 13.43 3.96 -15.71
N PRO A 197 14.03 5.09 -16.17
CA PRO A 197 15.48 5.18 -16.43
C PRO A 197 16.35 4.89 -15.21
N ALA A 198 15.83 5.11 -13.99
CA ALA A 198 16.56 4.77 -12.76
C ALA A 198 16.89 3.27 -12.63
N PHE A 199 16.14 2.41 -13.31
CA PHE A 199 16.27 0.96 -13.25
C PHE A 199 16.99 0.36 -14.47
N LEU A 200 16.98 1.07 -15.60
CA LEU A 200 17.55 0.54 -16.85
C LEU A 200 19.07 0.43 -16.77
N PRO A 201 19.68 -0.54 -17.48
CA PRO A 201 21.12 -0.59 -17.64
C PRO A 201 21.62 0.73 -18.20
N SER A 202 22.67 1.30 -17.59
CA SER A 202 23.30 2.50 -18.13
C SER A 202 23.81 2.18 -19.54
N ALA A 203 23.37 2.95 -20.53
CA ALA A 203 24.05 3.00 -21.81
C ALA A 203 25.38 3.74 -21.59
N VAL A 204 26.36 3.08 -20.95
CA VAL A 204 27.74 3.56 -20.99
C VAL A 204 28.24 3.25 -22.38
N PRO A 205 28.55 4.24 -23.23
CA PRO A 205 29.33 3.97 -24.43
C PRO A 205 30.61 3.29 -23.92
N ALA A 206 30.98 2.15 -24.48
CA ALA A 206 32.29 1.60 -24.27
C ALA A 206 33.28 2.74 -24.57
N ALA A 207 33.83 3.35 -23.52
CA ALA A 207 34.93 4.27 -23.68
C ALA A 207 36.02 3.45 -24.33
N ASP A 208 36.31 3.77 -25.58
CA ASP A 208 37.47 3.34 -26.30
C ASP A 208 38.67 3.69 -25.45
N ILE A 209 39.15 2.74 -24.62
CA ILE A 209 40.46 2.83 -24.00
C ILE A 209 41.41 2.35 -25.10
N GLY A 210 41.51 3.21 -26.12
CA GLY A 210 42.49 3.10 -27.18
C GLY A 210 43.85 3.58 -26.67
N SER A 211 44.75 2.62 -26.63
CA SER A 211 46.21 2.74 -26.86
C SER A 211 46.96 3.81 -26.10
#